data_743855e1185d026965cf793665134bfe
#
_entry.id   743855e1185d026965cf793665134bfe
#
_cell.length_a   1.000
_cell.length_b   1.000
_cell.length_c   1.000
_cell.angle_alpha   90.00
_cell.angle_beta   90.00
_cell.angle_gamma   90.00
#
_symmetry.space_group_name_H-M   'P 1'
#
loop_
_entity.id
_entity.type
_entity.pdbx_description
1 polymer ?
#
loop_
_entity_poly.entity_id
_entity_poly.type
_entity_poly.pdbx_seq_one_letter_code
_entity_poly.pdbx_strand_id
1 'polypeptide(L)'
;MGTPVTPYASADAESKKQQGARMFDNIAHSYDFLNHLFSFGIDVLWRKRTIRILKQHWIGHAGPFRLMDMATGTADFAIEALRMNLKDTRVTGVDISPGMLEVGRKKVTKRGWDDRIELIEGDSADLPFDDATFDAYTVAFGVRNFENLDQGMKEMFRVLKPGGMGLVLEFSKPKNFPMKQLFGLYFKFIMPTIGRLVSKDAAAYSYLPESVAAFPEGPEFMTRMGTAGYQECRQIKLTGGIASIYTGTKPMLP
;
A
#
# COMPACT_ATOMS: atom_id res chain seq x y z
N MET A 1 23.22 -0.18 10.03
CA MET A 1 22.03 0.07 9.18
C MET A 1 22.46 -0.14 7.74
N GLY A 2 21.79 -1.02 6.97
CA GLY A 2 22.11 -1.24 5.55
C GLY A 2 21.77 0.00 4.73
N THR A 3 22.48 0.18 3.60
CA THR A 3 22.17 1.26 2.64
C THR A 3 20.71 1.14 2.19
N PRO A 4 19.93 2.22 2.19
CA PRO A 4 18.54 2.17 1.74
C PRO A 4 18.46 1.77 0.26
N VAL A 5 17.56 0.86 -0.07
CA VAL A 5 17.29 0.46 -1.45
C VAL A 5 16.54 1.61 -2.13
N THR A 6 17.10 2.11 -3.24
CA THR A 6 16.55 3.23 -4.02
C THR A 6 16.26 2.79 -5.46
N PRO A 7 15.26 3.40 -6.14
CA PRO A 7 14.92 3.04 -7.52
C PRO A 7 16.06 3.23 -8.53
N TYR A 8 16.85 4.27 -8.33
CA TYR A 8 17.96 4.60 -9.23
C TYR A 8 19.28 4.60 -8.48
N ALA A 9 20.28 3.94 -9.05
CA ALA A 9 21.64 3.89 -8.52
C ALA A 9 22.43 5.18 -8.81
N SER A 10 21.79 6.35 -8.74
CA SER A 10 22.43 7.58 -9.14
C SER A 10 23.19 8.23 -7.99
N ALA A 11 24.34 8.83 -8.33
CA ALA A 11 25.10 9.74 -7.48
C ALA A 11 24.36 11.09 -7.28
N ASP A 12 23.13 11.23 -7.76
CA ASP A 12 22.35 12.44 -7.64
C ASP A 12 21.82 12.59 -6.22
N ALA A 13 21.78 13.82 -5.73
CA ALA A 13 21.39 14.20 -4.38
C ALA A 13 19.90 13.95 -4.06
N GLU A 14 19.18 13.18 -4.88
CA GLU A 14 17.77 12.87 -4.70
C GLU A 14 17.53 11.87 -3.57
N SER A 15 16.58 12.17 -2.70
CA SER A 15 16.14 11.26 -1.66
C SER A 15 15.42 10.04 -2.25
N LYS A 16 15.32 8.93 -1.48
CA LYS A 16 14.53 7.75 -1.87
C LYS A 16 13.10 8.13 -2.27
N LYS A 17 12.52 9.09 -1.55
CA LYS A 17 11.18 9.64 -1.78
C LYS A 17 11.07 10.27 -3.17
N GLN A 18 11.98 11.17 -3.53
CA GLN A 18 11.98 11.86 -4.82
C GLN A 18 12.18 10.87 -5.98
N GLN A 19 13.13 9.95 -5.83
CA GLN A 19 13.34 8.88 -6.81
C GLN A 19 12.11 7.99 -6.97
N GLY A 20 11.43 7.66 -5.86
CA GLY A 20 10.20 6.88 -5.86
C GLY A 20 9.07 7.59 -6.61
N ALA A 21 8.82 8.86 -6.30
CA ALA A 21 7.80 9.67 -6.98
C ALA A 21 8.05 9.72 -8.49
N ARG A 22 9.28 10.02 -8.92
CA ARG A 22 9.68 10.06 -10.32
C ARG A 22 9.48 8.70 -11.03
N MET A 23 9.88 7.61 -10.38
CA MET A 23 9.71 6.26 -10.93
C MET A 23 8.22 5.92 -11.14
N PHE A 24 7.38 6.20 -10.14
CA PHE A 24 5.95 5.94 -10.23
C PHE A 24 5.26 6.83 -11.25
N ASP A 25 5.65 8.11 -11.38
CA ASP A 25 5.17 8.99 -12.44
C ASP A 25 5.47 8.44 -13.84
N ASN A 26 6.69 7.94 -14.06
CA ASN A 26 7.12 7.38 -15.35
C ASN A 26 6.29 6.16 -15.77
N ILE A 27 5.83 5.35 -14.83
CA ILE A 27 5.07 4.11 -15.12
C ILE A 27 3.55 4.25 -14.91
N ALA A 28 3.05 5.41 -14.48
CA ALA A 28 1.65 5.60 -14.05
C ALA A 28 0.63 5.09 -15.07
N HIS A 29 0.81 5.40 -16.36
CA HIS A 29 -0.12 4.99 -17.42
C HIS A 29 -0.19 3.47 -17.65
N SER A 30 0.88 2.74 -17.37
CA SER A 30 0.95 1.28 -17.54
C SER A 30 0.85 0.51 -16.22
N TYR A 31 0.81 1.21 -15.11
CA TYR A 31 0.92 0.64 -13.77
C TYR A 31 -0.12 -0.44 -13.47
N ASP A 32 -1.40 -0.14 -13.73
CA ASP A 32 -2.48 -1.10 -13.48
C ASP A 32 -2.33 -2.37 -14.32
N PHE A 33 -2.03 -2.20 -15.62
CA PHE A 33 -1.81 -3.32 -16.53
C PHE A 33 -0.66 -4.20 -16.04
N LEU A 34 0.45 -3.58 -15.64
CA LEU A 34 1.65 -4.29 -15.18
C LEU A 34 1.41 -4.99 -13.85
N ASN A 35 0.74 -4.36 -12.90
CA ASN A 35 0.38 -5.00 -11.64
C ASN A 35 -0.51 -6.23 -11.85
N HIS A 36 -1.53 -6.13 -12.69
CA HIS A 36 -2.39 -7.26 -13.01
C HIS A 36 -1.63 -8.36 -13.75
N LEU A 37 -0.75 -7.99 -14.69
CA LEU A 37 0.08 -8.94 -15.41
C LEU A 37 1.04 -9.68 -14.48
N PHE A 38 1.76 -8.95 -13.63
CA PHE A 38 2.73 -9.54 -12.69
C PHE A 38 2.09 -10.35 -11.56
N SER A 39 0.88 -10.00 -11.16
CA SER A 39 0.13 -10.75 -10.14
C SER A 39 -0.75 -11.85 -10.75
N PHE A 40 -0.83 -11.98 -12.08
CA PHE A 40 -1.83 -12.81 -12.76
C PHE A 40 -3.26 -12.48 -12.30
N GLY A 41 -3.55 -11.21 -11.95
CA GLY A 41 -4.83 -10.74 -11.44
C GLY A 41 -5.16 -11.14 -10.00
N ILE A 42 -4.26 -11.86 -9.31
CA ILE A 42 -4.48 -12.29 -7.91
C ILE A 42 -4.50 -11.09 -6.95
N ASP A 43 -3.83 -9.98 -7.29
CA ASP A 43 -3.84 -8.72 -6.53
C ASP A 43 -5.28 -8.22 -6.26
N VAL A 44 -6.20 -8.40 -7.20
CA VAL A 44 -7.62 -8.06 -7.03
C VAL A 44 -8.25 -8.88 -5.88
N LEU A 45 -7.92 -10.18 -5.80
CA LEU A 45 -8.41 -11.04 -4.71
C LEU A 45 -7.82 -10.65 -3.36
N TRP A 46 -6.55 -10.25 -3.34
CA TRP A 46 -5.90 -9.77 -2.11
C TRP A 46 -6.53 -8.47 -1.63
N ARG A 47 -6.77 -7.49 -2.51
CA ARG A 47 -7.50 -6.25 -2.17
C ARG A 47 -8.89 -6.54 -1.62
N LYS A 48 -9.67 -7.37 -2.32
CA LYS A 48 -11.01 -7.77 -1.84
C LYS A 48 -10.97 -8.46 -0.48
N ARG A 49 -9.95 -9.28 -0.23
CA ARG A 49 -9.77 -9.93 1.09
C ARG A 49 -9.49 -8.91 2.18
N THR A 50 -8.62 -7.93 1.91
CA THR A 50 -8.30 -6.86 2.86
C THR A 50 -9.53 -6.02 3.19
N ILE A 51 -10.27 -5.60 2.17
CA ILE A 51 -11.53 -4.86 2.35
C ILE A 51 -12.58 -5.67 3.12
N ARG A 52 -12.66 -6.98 2.91
CA ARG A 52 -13.58 -7.84 3.68
C ARG A 52 -13.22 -7.86 5.18
N ILE A 53 -11.93 -7.90 5.52
CA ILE A 53 -11.47 -7.82 6.91
C ILE A 53 -11.88 -6.48 7.52
N LEU A 54 -11.66 -5.37 6.82
CA LEU A 54 -12.07 -4.06 7.25
C LEU A 54 -13.58 -3.98 7.48
N LYS A 55 -14.36 -4.47 6.52
CA LYS A 55 -15.82 -4.52 6.65
C LYS A 55 -16.27 -5.31 7.87
N GLN A 56 -15.65 -6.46 8.15
CA GLN A 56 -15.98 -7.28 9.33
C GLN A 56 -15.68 -6.56 10.64
N HIS A 57 -14.60 -5.79 10.70
CA HIS A 57 -14.27 -4.97 11.86
C HIS A 57 -15.30 -3.86 12.08
N TRP A 58 -15.85 -3.28 10.99
CA TRP A 58 -16.74 -2.13 11.05
C TRP A 58 -18.23 -2.51 11.13
N ILE A 59 -18.60 -3.77 10.96
CA ILE A 59 -20.01 -4.21 11.09
C ILE A 59 -20.53 -3.87 12.50
N GLY A 60 -21.68 -3.19 12.53
CA GLY A 60 -22.33 -2.78 13.78
C GLY A 60 -21.99 -1.36 14.26
N HIS A 61 -21.03 -0.68 13.62
CA HIS A 61 -20.78 0.72 13.91
C HIS A 61 -21.81 1.60 13.18
N ALA A 62 -22.31 2.61 13.87
CA ALA A 62 -23.23 3.60 13.33
C ALA A 62 -22.45 4.84 12.87
N GLY A 63 -22.92 5.48 11.80
CA GLY A 63 -22.40 6.76 11.33
C GLY A 63 -21.57 6.70 10.05
N PRO A 64 -21.08 7.84 9.58
CA PRO A 64 -20.25 7.94 8.39
C PRO A 64 -18.87 7.26 8.61
N PHE A 65 -18.36 6.62 7.58
CA PHE A 65 -17.07 5.95 7.61
C PHE A 65 -16.02 6.72 6.79
N ARG A 66 -14.95 7.15 7.43
CA ARG A 66 -13.84 7.87 6.80
C ARG A 66 -12.61 6.95 6.70
N LEU A 67 -12.25 6.61 5.48
CA LEU A 67 -11.09 5.78 5.17
C LEU A 67 -9.98 6.63 4.56
N MET A 68 -8.75 6.48 5.02
CA MET A 68 -7.57 6.93 4.32
C MET A 68 -6.97 5.74 3.53
N ASP A 69 -6.67 5.94 2.25
CA ASP A 69 -5.89 5.00 1.43
C ASP A 69 -4.53 5.61 1.15
N MET A 70 -3.52 5.20 1.93
CA MET A 70 -2.16 5.74 1.85
C MET A 70 -1.36 5.01 0.76
N ALA A 71 -0.57 5.76 -0.01
CA ALA A 71 0.06 5.28 -1.24
C ALA A 71 -1.00 4.70 -2.19
N THR A 72 -2.04 5.50 -2.43
CA THR A 72 -3.25 5.07 -3.17
C THR A 72 -2.97 4.77 -4.65
N GLY A 73 -1.86 5.29 -5.19
CA GLY A 73 -1.48 5.10 -6.58
C GLY A 73 -2.60 5.56 -7.54
N THR A 74 -3.03 4.66 -8.38
CA THR A 74 -4.13 4.89 -9.33
C THR A 74 -5.52 4.67 -8.73
N ALA A 75 -5.66 4.71 -7.40
CA ALA A 75 -6.90 4.62 -6.62
C ALA A 75 -7.64 3.28 -6.69
N ASP A 76 -7.03 2.19 -7.08
CA ASP A 76 -7.71 0.89 -7.18
C ASP A 76 -8.22 0.39 -5.83
N PHE A 77 -7.47 0.64 -4.75
CA PHE A 77 -7.88 0.23 -3.42
C PHE A 77 -9.00 1.15 -2.89
N ALA A 78 -8.88 2.46 -3.08
CA ALA A 78 -9.92 3.43 -2.73
C ALA A 78 -11.25 3.11 -3.44
N ILE A 79 -11.19 2.75 -4.72
CA ILE A 79 -12.34 2.32 -5.52
C ILE A 79 -12.93 1.01 -4.98
N GLU A 80 -12.11 0.01 -4.63
CA GLU A 80 -12.59 -1.25 -4.08
C GLU A 80 -13.20 -1.05 -2.67
N ALA A 81 -12.68 -0.10 -1.89
CA ALA A 81 -13.20 0.22 -0.56
C ALA A 81 -14.64 0.74 -0.60
N LEU A 82 -15.01 1.56 -1.59
CA LEU A 82 -16.41 2.00 -1.73
C LEU A 82 -17.37 0.84 -2.00
N ARG A 83 -16.91 -0.27 -2.57
CA ARG A 83 -17.74 -1.47 -2.79
C ARG A 83 -18.08 -2.22 -1.49
N MET A 84 -17.50 -1.81 -0.35
CA MET A 84 -17.95 -2.33 0.96
C MET A 84 -19.42 -2.07 1.23
N ASN A 85 -19.96 -1.05 0.55
CA ASN A 85 -21.36 -0.62 0.72
C ASN A 85 -21.71 -0.28 2.18
N LEU A 86 -20.78 0.36 2.90
CA LEU A 86 -21.05 0.98 4.19
C LEU A 86 -21.69 2.34 3.97
N LYS A 87 -22.64 2.67 4.83
CA LYS A 87 -23.36 3.95 4.74
C LYS A 87 -22.37 5.13 4.84
N ASP A 88 -22.56 6.11 3.99
CA ASP A 88 -21.81 7.38 3.98
C ASP A 88 -20.27 7.21 4.00
N THR A 89 -19.75 6.16 3.33
CA THR A 89 -18.30 5.96 3.20
C THR A 89 -17.68 7.05 2.34
N ARG A 90 -16.63 7.70 2.87
CA ARG A 90 -15.76 8.62 2.14
C ARG A 90 -14.33 8.11 2.21
N VAL A 91 -13.61 8.21 1.11
CA VAL A 91 -12.22 7.76 1.01
C VAL A 91 -11.34 8.94 0.63
N THR A 92 -10.27 9.15 1.38
CA THR A 92 -9.21 10.09 1.03
C THR A 92 -7.98 9.27 0.62
N GLY A 93 -7.66 9.27 -0.67
CA GLY A 93 -6.45 8.64 -1.21
C GLY A 93 -5.30 9.62 -1.18
N VAL A 94 -4.17 9.21 -0.60
CA VAL A 94 -2.94 10.01 -0.47
C VAL A 94 -1.83 9.32 -1.24
N ASP A 95 -1.16 10.04 -2.13
CA ASP A 95 0.03 9.54 -2.82
C ASP A 95 1.03 10.66 -3.06
N ILE A 96 2.30 10.29 -3.21
CA ILE A 96 3.39 11.24 -3.46
C ILE A 96 3.59 11.50 -4.97
N SER A 97 3.00 10.67 -5.83
CA SER A 97 3.14 10.73 -7.28
C SER A 97 1.93 11.44 -7.91
N PRO A 98 2.10 12.68 -8.41
CA PRO A 98 1.03 13.39 -9.11
C PRO A 98 0.51 12.63 -10.34
N GLY A 99 1.40 11.94 -11.08
CA GLY A 99 1.03 11.16 -12.25
C GLY A 99 0.11 9.99 -11.93
N MET A 100 0.36 9.29 -10.80
CA MET A 100 -0.53 8.23 -10.30
C MET A 100 -1.90 8.80 -9.93
N LEU A 101 -1.93 9.92 -9.19
CA LEU A 101 -3.17 10.57 -8.79
C LEU A 101 -4.00 11.03 -9.97
N GLU A 102 -3.37 11.52 -11.05
CA GLU A 102 -4.08 11.93 -12.26
C GLU A 102 -4.78 10.74 -12.94
N VAL A 103 -4.12 9.59 -13.04
CA VAL A 103 -4.75 8.36 -13.52
C VAL A 103 -5.90 7.95 -12.59
N GLY A 104 -5.69 8.03 -11.28
CA GLY A 104 -6.70 7.74 -10.28
C GLY A 104 -7.94 8.63 -10.41
N ARG A 105 -7.76 9.95 -10.54
CA ARG A 105 -8.87 10.92 -10.71
C ARG A 105 -9.71 10.57 -11.94
N LYS A 106 -9.09 10.26 -13.08
CA LYS A 106 -9.81 9.81 -14.28
C LYS A 106 -10.66 8.56 -14.03
N LYS A 107 -10.13 7.61 -13.23
CA LYS A 107 -10.86 6.39 -12.87
C LYS A 107 -12.04 6.66 -11.93
N VAL A 108 -11.88 7.60 -11.00
CA VAL A 108 -12.92 8.02 -10.04
C VAL A 108 -14.04 8.75 -10.77
N THR A 109 -13.71 9.76 -11.60
CA THR A 109 -14.67 10.54 -12.38
C THR A 109 -15.45 9.66 -13.35
N LYS A 110 -14.80 8.71 -14.03
CA LYS A 110 -15.50 7.75 -14.91
C LYS A 110 -16.57 6.93 -14.18
N ARG A 111 -16.49 6.82 -12.85
CA ARG A 111 -17.47 6.11 -12.00
C ARG A 111 -18.49 7.04 -11.35
N GLY A 112 -18.34 8.35 -11.49
CA GLY A 112 -19.19 9.34 -10.82
C GLY A 112 -19.02 9.31 -9.30
N TRP A 113 -17.80 9.11 -8.80
CA TRP A 113 -17.52 8.99 -7.35
C TRP A 113 -16.67 10.13 -6.81
N ASP A 114 -16.60 11.25 -7.53
CA ASP A 114 -15.80 12.43 -7.15
C ASP A 114 -16.24 13.06 -5.83
N ASP A 115 -17.51 12.88 -5.45
CA ASP A 115 -18.07 13.32 -4.17
C ASP A 115 -17.73 12.38 -3.01
N ARG A 116 -17.20 11.21 -3.28
CA ARG A 116 -16.93 10.14 -2.31
C ARG A 116 -15.47 9.74 -2.19
N ILE A 117 -14.66 9.97 -3.23
CA ILE A 117 -13.21 9.72 -3.24
C ILE A 117 -12.49 11.01 -3.57
N GLU A 118 -11.75 11.51 -2.61
CA GLU A 118 -10.81 12.61 -2.78
C GLU A 118 -9.39 12.06 -2.94
N LEU A 119 -8.63 12.58 -3.91
CA LEU A 119 -7.24 12.17 -4.15
C LEU A 119 -6.32 13.38 -3.98
N ILE A 120 -5.41 13.31 -3.01
CA ILE A 120 -4.51 14.39 -2.66
C ILE A 120 -3.04 13.95 -2.73
N GLU A 121 -2.17 14.88 -3.07
CA GLU A 121 -0.73 14.68 -2.95
C GLU A 121 -0.31 14.82 -1.48
N GLY A 122 0.53 13.90 -1.00
CA GLY A 122 0.99 13.92 0.37
C GLY A 122 2.09 12.90 0.67
N ASP A 123 2.84 13.20 1.72
CA ASP A 123 3.93 12.35 2.22
C ASP A 123 3.45 11.54 3.42
N SER A 124 3.74 10.24 3.41
CA SER A 124 3.45 9.36 4.54
C SER A 124 4.12 9.77 5.85
N ALA A 125 5.23 10.51 5.78
CA ALA A 125 5.98 10.98 6.94
C ALA A 125 5.44 12.27 7.56
N ASP A 126 4.53 12.99 6.85
CA ASP A 126 3.94 14.25 7.28
C ASP A 126 2.54 14.39 6.65
N LEU A 127 1.54 13.78 7.26
CA LEU A 127 0.17 13.75 6.74
C LEU A 127 -0.58 15.05 7.06
N PRO A 128 -1.19 15.73 6.06
CA PRO A 128 -1.87 17.01 6.25
C PRO A 128 -3.27 16.87 6.89
N PHE A 129 -3.36 16.08 7.94
CA PHE A 129 -4.62 15.83 8.64
C PHE A 129 -4.44 15.99 10.14
N ASP A 130 -5.53 16.39 10.81
CA ASP A 130 -5.59 16.40 12.26
C ASP A 130 -5.53 15.01 12.86
N ASP A 131 -5.16 14.92 14.14
CA ASP A 131 -5.21 13.68 14.90
C ASP A 131 -6.63 13.09 14.89
N ALA A 132 -6.72 11.77 14.93
CA ALA A 132 -7.99 11.06 15.03
C ALA A 132 -9.03 11.46 13.95
N THR A 133 -8.61 11.64 12.72
CA THR A 133 -9.45 12.02 11.57
C THR A 133 -10.17 10.82 10.94
N PHE A 134 -9.49 9.68 10.81
CA PHE A 134 -9.97 8.52 10.05
C PHE A 134 -10.40 7.36 10.95
N ASP A 135 -11.43 6.66 10.52
CA ASP A 135 -11.91 5.45 11.20
C ASP A 135 -11.05 4.23 10.87
N ALA A 136 -10.44 4.25 9.69
CA ALA A 136 -9.46 3.24 9.27
C ALA A 136 -8.48 3.83 8.25
N TYR A 137 -7.36 3.12 8.04
CA TYR A 137 -6.55 3.33 6.84
C TYR A 137 -6.21 2.00 6.17
N THR A 138 -5.92 2.11 4.88
CA THR A 138 -5.36 1.03 4.06
C THR A 138 -4.06 1.48 3.40
N VAL A 139 -3.13 0.55 3.20
CA VAL A 139 -1.97 0.72 2.34
C VAL A 139 -1.78 -0.56 1.55
N ALA A 140 -1.71 -0.48 0.23
CA ALA A 140 -1.41 -1.65 -0.59
C ALA A 140 -0.14 -1.46 -1.41
N PHE A 141 0.85 -2.32 -1.17
CA PHE A 141 2.13 -2.37 -1.89
C PHE A 141 2.93 -1.05 -1.86
N GLY A 142 2.67 -0.22 -0.84
CA GLY A 142 3.24 1.12 -0.68
C GLY A 142 4.29 1.23 0.41
N VAL A 143 4.10 0.56 1.56
CA VAL A 143 4.92 0.80 2.78
C VAL A 143 6.41 0.49 2.59
N ARG A 144 6.78 -0.45 1.74
CA ARG A 144 8.18 -0.76 1.43
C ARG A 144 8.91 0.39 0.73
N ASN A 145 8.15 1.30 0.12
CA ASN A 145 8.68 2.45 -0.61
C ASN A 145 8.87 3.68 0.29
N PHE A 146 8.30 3.68 1.51
CA PHE A 146 8.47 4.80 2.43
C PHE A 146 9.94 5.07 2.69
N GLU A 147 10.34 6.34 2.67
CA GLU A 147 11.71 6.73 3.00
C GLU A 147 12.00 6.48 4.49
N ASN A 148 11.05 6.83 5.35
CA ASN A 148 11.08 6.53 6.77
C ASN A 148 9.82 5.74 7.17
N LEU A 149 9.94 4.42 7.18
CA LEU A 149 8.84 3.52 7.50
C LEU A 149 8.27 3.77 8.91
N ASP A 150 9.13 3.98 9.90
CA ASP A 150 8.70 4.14 11.29
C ASP A 150 7.97 5.47 11.50
N GLN A 151 8.40 6.54 10.81
CA GLN A 151 7.69 7.82 10.83
C GLN A 151 6.34 7.71 10.12
N GLY A 152 6.29 7.07 8.94
CA GLY A 152 5.03 6.86 8.23
C GLY A 152 4.03 6.04 9.06
N MET A 153 4.50 5.02 9.78
CA MET A 153 3.65 4.24 10.69
C MET A 153 3.11 5.08 11.85
N LYS A 154 3.91 5.99 12.42
CA LYS A 154 3.48 6.92 13.47
C LYS A 154 2.45 7.94 12.97
N GLU A 155 2.64 8.49 11.78
CA GLU A 155 1.70 9.44 11.17
C GLU A 155 0.35 8.77 10.87
N MET A 156 0.38 7.57 10.26
CA MET A 156 -0.84 6.80 10.05
C MET A 156 -1.56 6.43 11.36
N PHE A 157 -0.79 6.16 12.43
CA PHE A 157 -1.37 5.95 13.76
C PHE A 157 -1.96 7.24 14.35
N ARG A 158 -1.28 8.38 14.18
CA ARG A 158 -1.74 9.68 14.69
C ARG A 158 -3.11 10.04 14.14
N VAL A 159 -3.27 9.96 12.82
CA VAL A 159 -4.51 10.32 12.13
C VAL A 159 -5.65 9.31 12.31
N LEU A 160 -5.37 8.12 12.84
CA LEU A 160 -6.36 7.09 13.12
C LEU A 160 -7.12 7.42 14.41
N LYS A 161 -8.44 7.30 14.41
CA LYS A 161 -9.29 7.47 15.61
C LYS A 161 -9.03 6.34 16.62
N PRO A 162 -9.25 6.58 17.93
CA PRO A 162 -9.32 5.49 18.91
C PRO A 162 -10.31 4.40 18.45
N GLY A 163 -9.94 3.13 18.59
CA GLY A 163 -10.71 1.99 18.08
C GLY A 163 -10.60 1.76 16.57
N GLY A 164 -9.96 2.67 15.83
CA GLY A 164 -9.75 2.53 14.40
C GLY A 164 -8.75 1.43 14.04
N MET A 165 -8.82 0.94 12.79
CA MET A 165 -8.00 -0.16 12.29
C MET A 165 -7.10 0.28 11.13
N GLY A 166 -5.82 -0.08 11.22
CA GLY A 166 -4.89 -0.01 10.10
C GLY A 166 -4.76 -1.36 9.40
N LEU A 167 -4.74 -1.35 8.06
CA LEU A 167 -4.54 -2.52 7.23
C LEU A 167 -3.44 -2.26 6.20
N VAL A 168 -2.41 -3.09 6.21
CA VAL A 168 -1.31 -3.03 5.25
C VAL A 168 -1.27 -4.33 4.45
N LEU A 169 -1.47 -4.24 3.14
CA LEU A 169 -1.28 -5.32 2.19
C LEU A 169 0.09 -5.14 1.53
N GLU A 170 1.02 -6.08 1.74
CA GLU A 170 2.36 -5.97 1.16
C GLU A 170 2.91 -7.33 0.72
N PHE A 171 3.85 -7.30 -0.21
CA PHE A 171 4.58 -8.49 -0.60
C PHE A 171 5.34 -9.08 0.59
N SER A 172 5.43 -10.40 0.61
CA SER A 172 6.21 -11.15 1.57
C SER A 172 6.97 -12.28 0.87
N LYS A 173 7.90 -12.89 1.59
CA LYS A 173 8.79 -13.92 1.04
C LYS A 173 8.26 -15.30 1.46
N PRO A 174 7.73 -16.12 0.54
CA PRO A 174 7.32 -17.49 0.84
C PRO A 174 8.46 -18.28 1.45
N LYS A 175 8.20 -18.98 2.57
CA LYS A 175 9.24 -19.76 3.28
C LYS A 175 9.18 -21.24 2.96
N ASN A 176 8.03 -21.75 2.50
CA ASN A 176 7.77 -23.17 2.31
C ASN A 176 7.85 -23.60 0.84
N PHE A 177 8.24 -24.85 0.61
CA PHE A 177 8.13 -25.54 -0.68
C PHE A 177 6.64 -25.71 -1.05
N PRO A 178 6.24 -25.58 -2.32
CA PRO A 178 7.03 -25.19 -3.51
C PRO A 178 7.07 -23.65 -3.74
N MET A 179 6.29 -22.88 -2.97
CA MET A 179 6.10 -21.45 -3.22
C MET A 179 7.39 -20.64 -3.14
N LYS A 180 8.32 -21.02 -2.25
CA LYS A 180 9.63 -20.38 -2.14
C LYS A 180 10.41 -20.47 -3.46
N GLN A 181 10.45 -21.66 -4.08
CA GLN A 181 11.17 -21.90 -5.32
C GLN A 181 10.50 -21.21 -6.51
N LEU A 182 9.19 -21.33 -6.61
CA LEU A 182 8.40 -20.69 -7.68
C LEU A 182 8.54 -19.17 -7.63
N PHE A 183 8.44 -18.58 -6.45
CA PHE A 183 8.62 -17.15 -6.23
C PHE A 183 10.05 -16.69 -6.62
N GLY A 184 11.07 -17.45 -6.20
CA GLY A 184 12.47 -17.17 -6.56
C GLY A 184 12.71 -17.22 -8.06
N LEU A 185 12.20 -18.24 -8.75
CA LEU A 185 12.29 -18.36 -10.21
C LEU A 185 11.55 -17.23 -10.93
N TYR A 186 10.35 -16.89 -10.44
CA TYR A 186 9.55 -15.80 -10.98
C TYR A 186 10.30 -14.45 -10.92
N PHE A 187 10.82 -14.08 -9.74
CA PHE A 187 11.56 -12.83 -9.56
C PHE A 187 12.90 -12.80 -10.29
N LYS A 188 13.57 -13.96 -10.46
CA LYS A 188 14.87 -14.05 -11.10
C LYS A 188 14.79 -14.03 -12.64
N PHE A 189 13.76 -14.64 -13.23
CA PHE A 189 13.72 -14.87 -14.68
C PHE A 189 12.52 -14.21 -15.36
N ILE A 190 11.31 -14.32 -14.79
CA ILE A 190 10.08 -13.90 -15.47
C ILE A 190 9.92 -12.38 -15.37
N MET A 191 10.04 -11.83 -14.18
CA MET A 191 9.80 -10.42 -13.94
C MET A 191 10.77 -9.50 -14.71
N PRO A 192 12.09 -9.70 -14.71
CA PRO A 192 13.01 -8.88 -15.48
C PRO A 192 12.77 -8.98 -17.00
N THR A 193 12.36 -10.15 -17.49
CA THR A 193 12.10 -10.37 -18.91
C THR A 193 10.87 -9.59 -19.37
N ILE A 194 9.77 -9.70 -18.63
CA ILE A 194 8.53 -8.95 -18.92
C ILE A 194 8.78 -7.44 -18.76
N GLY A 195 9.50 -7.04 -17.72
CA GLY A 195 9.83 -5.63 -17.47
C GLY A 195 10.55 -4.98 -18.65
N ARG A 196 11.54 -5.66 -19.25
CA ARG A 196 12.27 -5.18 -20.45
C ARG A 196 11.40 -5.07 -21.68
N LEU A 197 10.38 -5.91 -21.82
CA LEU A 197 9.51 -5.95 -23.00
C LEU A 197 8.38 -4.90 -22.95
N VAL A 198 7.91 -4.56 -21.75
CA VAL A 198 6.65 -3.79 -21.58
C VAL A 198 6.89 -2.39 -21.04
N SER A 199 7.99 -2.13 -20.33
CA SER A 199 8.23 -0.84 -19.69
C SER A 199 9.34 -0.04 -20.33
N LYS A 200 9.13 1.28 -20.33
CA LYS A 200 10.15 2.27 -20.68
C LYS A 200 11.15 2.52 -19.54
N ASP A 201 10.85 2.10 -18.31
CA ASP A 201 11.71 2.28 -17.13
C ASP A 201 12.14 0.91 -16.56
N ALA A 202 13.31 0.45 -16.99
CA ALA A 202 13.88 -0.82 -16.54
C ALA A 202 14.25 -0.81 -15.04
N ALA A 203 14.49 0.37 -14.44
CA ALA A 203 14.88 0.50 -13.05
C ALA A 203 13.74 0.11 -12.10
N ALA A 204 12.48 0.40 -12.45
CA ALA A 204 11.31 0.01 -11.65
C ALA A 204 11.24 -1.51 -11.41
N TYR A 205 11.73 -2.32 -12.35
CA TYR A 205 11.64 -3.79 -12.27
C TYR A 205 12.82 -4.44 -11.54
N SER A 206 13.98 -3.80 -11.48
CA SER A 206 15.06 -4.21 -10.57
C SER A 206 14.77 -3.77 -9.14
N TYR A 207 14.16 -2.60 -8.98
CA TYR A 207 13.77 -2.07 -7.68
C TYR A 207 12.74 -2.92 -6.93
N LEU A 208 11.76 -3.49 -7.63
CA LEU A 208 10.70 -4.26 -6.97
C LEU A 208 11.25 -5.48 -6.20
N PRO A 209 12.04 -6.40 -6.78
CA PRO A 209 12.64 -7.50 -6.03
C PRO A 209 13.50 -7.04 -4.86
N GLU A 210 14.29 -5.99 -5.04
CA GLU A 210 15.19 -5.46 -4.02
C GLU A 210 14.41 -4.84 -2.86
N SER A 211 13.39 -4.03 -3.14
CA SER A 211 12.53 -3.43 -2.12
C SER A 211 11.74 -4.48 -1.33
N VAL A 212 11.25 -5.54 -1.99
CA VAL A 212 10.60 -6.68 -1.32
C VAL A 212 11.59 -7.43 -0.44
N ALA A 213 12.84 -7.64 -0.91
CA ALA A 213 13.86 -8.31 -0.11
C ALA A 213 14.25 -7.51 1.15
N ALA A 214 14.29 -6.18 1.05
CA ALA A 214 14.66 -5.27 2.13
C ALA A 214 13.51 -5.00 3.13
N PHE A 215 12.26 -5.27 2.73
CA PHE A 215 11.11 -4.99 3.59
C PHE A 215 11.12 -5.83 4.86
N PRO A 216 10.94 -5.23 6.06
CA PRO A 216 10.87 -5.93 7.34
C PRO A 216 9.53 -6.65 7.48
N GLU A 217 9.42 -7.87 6.95
CA GLU A 217 8.18 -8.63 6.93
C GLU A 217 7.92 -9.45 8.21
N GLY A 218 6.67 -9.85 8.38
CA GLY A 218 6.28 -10.80 9.43
C GLY A 218 6.40 -10.22 10.84
N PRO A 219 7.04 -10.93 11.78
CA PRO A 219 7.17 -10.48 13.18
C PRO A 219 7.88 -9.13 13.30
N GLU A 220 8.88 -8.86 12.45
CA GLU A 220 9.60 -7.59 12.48
C GLU A 220 8.68 -6.40 12.16
N PHE A 221 7.86 -6.51 11.11
CA PHE A 221 6.90 -5.46 10.77
C PHE A 221 5.83 -5.30 11.85
N MET A 222 5.32 -6.38 12.43
CA MET A 222 4.38 -6.32 13.55
C MET A 222 4.99 -5.65 14.79
N THR A 223 6.27 -5.88 15.07
CA THR A 223 6.99 -5.18 16.16
C THR A 223 7.05 -3.67 15.87
N ARG A 224 7.33 -3.25 14.62
CA ARG A 224 7.33 -1.83 14.24
C ARG A 224 5.94 -1.20 14.41
N MET A 225 4.88 -1.91 14.02
CA MET A 225 3.50 -1.48 14.29
C MET A 225 3.27 -1.29 15.79
N GLY A 226 3.64 -2.27 16.61
CA GLY A 226 3.54 -2.16 18.08
C GLY A 226 4.32 -0.97 18.65
N THR A 227 5.53 -0.71 18.15
CA THR A 227 6.33 0.46 18.52
C THR A 227 5.68 1.79 18.14
N ALA A 228 4.91 1.82 17.04
CA ALA A 228 4.13 2.98 16.65
C ALA A 228 2.85 3.16 17.50
N GLY A 229 2.50 2.20 18.36
CA GLY A 229 1.35 2.27 19.27
C GLY A 229 0.19 1.33 18.94
N TYR A 230 0.26 0.58 17.83
CA TYR A 230 -0.81 -0.36 17.47
C TYR A 230 -0.86 -1.54 18.44
N GLN A 231 -2.09 -1.97 18.73
CA GLN A 231 -2.38 -3.18 19.49
C GLN A 231 -3.00 -4.25 18.58
N GLU A 232 -3.09 -5.47 19.07
CA GLU A 232 -3.65 -6.63 18.36
C GLU A 232 -3.07 -6.84 16.97
N CYS A 233 -1.78 -6.56 16.80
CA CYS A 233 -1.10 -6.71 15.52
C CYS A 233 -1.15 -8.16 15.04
N ARG A 234 -1.64 -8.40 13.83
CA ARG A 234 -1.77 -9.74 13.23
C ARG A 234 -1.26 -9.74 11.80
N GLN A 235 -0.71 -10.87 11.38
CA GLN A 235 -0.33 -11.16 10.00
C GLN A 235 -1.24 -12.25 9.42
N ILE A 236 -1.80 -12.00 8.25
CA ILE A 236 -2.58 -12.98 7.48
C ILE A 236 -1.84 -13.21 6.16
N LYS A 237 -1.23 -14.39 6.01
CA LYS A 237 -0.51 -14.77 4.78
C LYS A 237 -1.48 -15.10 3.66
N LEU A 238 -1.17 -14.64 2.46
CA LEU A 238 -1.94 -14.86 1.24
C LEU A 238 -1.11 -15.67 0.24
N THR A 239 -1.77 -16.50 -0.54
CA THR A 239 -1.18 -17.26 -1.66
C THR A 239 0.16 -17.91 -1.28
N GLY A 240 0.14 -18.74 -0.22
CA GLY A 240 1.36 -19.43 0.25
C GLY A 240 2.46 -18.51 0.81
N GLY A 241 2.14 -17.24 1.11
CA GLY A 241 3.08 -16.26 1.67
C GLY A 241 3.73 -15.34 0.65
N ILE A 242 3.17 -15.24 -0.57
CA ILE A 242 3.62 -14.26 -1.59
C ILE A 242 3.26 -12.84 -1.15
N ALA A 243 2.12 -12.67 -0.49
CA ALA A 243 1.71 -11.43 0.12
C ALA A 243 1.20 -11.67 1.53
N SER A 244 1.12 -10.62 2.32
CA SER A 244 0.55 -10.65 3.67
C SER A 244 -0.30 -9.41 3.89
N ILE A 245 -1.41 -9.60 4.62
CA ILE A 245 -2.17 -8.51 5.21
C ILE A 245 -1.71 -8.39 6.67
N TYR A 246 -1.30 -7.21 7.06
CA TYR A 246 -1.05 -6.86 8.45
C TYR A 246 -2.18 -6.00 8.95
N THR A 247 -2.67 -6.26 10.14
CA THR A 247 -3.71 -5.46 10.80
C THR A 247 -3.24 -5.04 12.18
N GLY A 248 -3.69 -3.89 12.63
CA GLY A 248 -3.47 -3.40 13.99
C GLY A 248 -4.54 -2.37 14.34
N THR A 249 -4.90 -2.26 15.61
CA THR A 249 -5.92 -1.32 16.09
C THR A 249 -5.27 -0.22 16.93
N LYS A 250 -5.83 0.98 16.86
CA LYS A 250 -5.50 2.04 17.82
C LYS A 250 -6.32 1.80 19.09
N PRO A 251 -5.70 1.77 20.27
CA PRO A 251 -6.42 1.57 21.52
C PRO A 251 -7.57 2.58 21.68
N MET A 252 -8.66 2.15 22.29
CA MET A 252 -9.66 3.09 22.80
C MET A 252 -9.00 3.93 23.90
N LEU A 253 -9.33 5.21 23.95
CA LEU A 253 -8.94 6.03 25.10
C LEU A 253 -9.66 5.49 26.35
N PRO A 254 -8.97 5.44 27.51
CA PRO A 254 -9.55 4.97 28.75
C PRO A 254 -10.72 5.83 29.21
#